data_210fa50472321c002123d1567c143102
#
_entry.id   210fa50472321c002123d1567c143102
#
_cell.length_a   1.000
_cell.length_b   1.000
_cell.length_c   1.000
_cell.angle_alpha   90.00
_cell.angle_beta   90.00
_cell.angle_gamma   90.00
#
_symmetry.space_group_name_H-M   'P 1'
#
loop_
_entity.id
_entity.type
_entity.pdbx_description
1 polymer ?
#
loop_
_entity_poly.entity_id
_entity_poly.type
_entity_poly.pdbx_seq_one_letter_code
_entity_poly.pdbx_strand_id
1 'polypeptide(L)'
;MAIPHQSLLILKLFAVLGCGLIAGVFFAFSTFVMNALGRLPPAQGIAAMQSINIAVINPLFMTALFGTAAACIFLAFSSFNWHQPGAVYLSIGSLLYLVGTVGVTIACNVPLNDALAKVDPGSAEGERLWVSYLVNWTIWNHIRSAAALAASAALAIALRYP
;
A
#
# COMPACT_ATOMS: atom_id res chain seq x y z
N MET A 1 2.23 26.94 -16.07
CA MET A 1 0.80 27.15 -15.89
C MET A 1 0.49 26.83 -14.42
N ALA A 2 0.06 27.79 -13.62
CA ALA A 2 -0.23 27.56 -12.21
C ALA A 2 -1.53 26.73 -12.08
N ILE A 3 -1.49 25.66 -11.28
CA ILE A 3 -2.69 24.85 -11.00
C ILE A 3 -3.64 25.71 -10.16
N PRO A 4 -4.94 25.79 -10.49
CA PRO A 4 -5.90 26.51 -9.67
C PRO A 4 -5.90 25.94 -8.24
N HIS A 5 -5.92 26.82 -7.22
CA HIS A 5 -5.88 26.44 -5.80
C HIS A 5 -6.93 25.37 -5.45
N GLN A 6 -8.13 25.48 -6.02
CA GLN A 6 -9.23 24.53 -5.79
C GLN A 6 -8.91 23.12 -6.33
N SER A 7 -8.27 23.04 -7.50
CA SER A 7 -7.85 21.76 -8.08
C SER A 7 -6.75 21.08 -7.24
N LEU A 8 -5.82 21.86 -6.70
CA LEU A 8 -4.77 21.36 -5.82
C LEU A 8 -5.35 20.83 -4.50
N LEU A 9 -6.33 21.53 -3.92
CA LEU A 9 -7.03 21.08 -2.72
C LEU A 9 -7.74 19.74 -2.94
N ILE A 10 -8.48 19.61 -4.05
CA ILE A 10 -9.17 18.37 -4.40
C ILE A 10 -8.15 17.21 -4.55
N LEU A 11 -7.02 17.46 -5.22
CA LEU A 11 -5.99 16.46 -5.40
C LEU A 11 -5.33 16.03 -4.08
N LYS A 12 -5.06 16.99 -3.17
CA LYS A 12 -4.57 16.70 -1.81
C LYS A 12 -5.57 15.83 -1.04
N LEU A 13 -6.86 16.19 -1.05
CA LEU A 13 -7.91 15.42 -0.38
C LEU A 13 -8.03 14.01 -0.95
N PHE A 14 -8.01 13.86 -2.26
CA PHE A 14 -8.02 12.55 -2.91
C PHE A 14 -6.82 11.69 -2.48
N ALA A 15 -5.62 12.26 -2.44
CA ALA A 15 -4.42 11.55 -2.01
C ALA A 15 -4.49 11.16 -0.51
N VAL A 16 -4.95 12.05 0.38
CA VAL A 16 -5.14 11.75 1.81
C VAL A 16 -6.08 10.55 2.01
N LEU A 17 -7.27 10.61 1.37
CA LEU A 17 -8.27 9.56 1.47
C LEU A 17 -7.79 8.24 0.85
N GLY A 18 -7.12 8.30 -0.29
CA GLY A 18 -6.54 7.13 -0.95
C GLY A 18 -5.44 6.47 -0.10
N CYS A 19 -4.50 7.25 0.43
CA CYS A 19 -3.47 6.75 1.33
C CYS A 19 -4.09 6.11 2.58
N GLY A 20 -5.09 6.75 3.19
CA GLY A 20 -5.80 6.24 4.37
C GLY A 20 -6.55 4.94 4.09
N LEU A 21 -7.24 4.84 2.94
CA LEU A 21 -7.94 3.62 2.51
C LEU A 21 -6.96 2.45 2.32
N ILE A 22 -5.88 2.67 1.60
CA ILE A 22 -4.84 1.65 1.37
C ILE A 22 -4.16 1.24 2.68
N ALA A 23 -3.87 2.21 3.55
CA ALA A 23 -3.35 1.94 4.89
C ALA A 23 -4.30 1.06 5.70
N GLY A 24 -5.61 1.32 5.66
CA GLY A 24 -6.64 0.53 6.35
C GLY A 24 -6.70 -0.91 5.87
N VAL A 25 -6.65 -1.14 4.54
CA VAL A 25 -6.62 -2.50 3.98
C VAL A 25 -5.37 -3.24 4.45
N PHE A 26 -4.19 -2.64 4.35
CA PHE A 26 -2.94 -3.27 4.76
C PHE A 26 -2.87 -3.46 6.29
N PHE A 27 -3.44 -2.54 7.06
CA PHE A 27 -3.57 -2.67 8.50
C PHE A 27 -4.41 -3.90 8.91
N ALA A 28 -5.51 -4.17 8.21
CA ALA A 28 -6.31 -5.37 8.43
C ALA A 28 -5.47 -6.64 8.23
N PHE A 29 -4.68 -6.73 7.17
CA PHE A 29 -3.75 -7.84 6.94
C PHE A 29 -2.65 -7.92 8.00
N SER A 30 -2.14 -6.77 8.46
CA SER A 30 -1.10 -6.69 9.49
C SER A 30 -1.55 -7.17 10.86
N THR A 31 -2.83 -7.05 11.18
CA THR A 31 -3.32 -7.22 12.56
C THR A 31 -4.13 -8.51 12.75
N PHE A 32 -5.02 -8.86 11.84
CA PHE A 32 -5.90 -10.01 12.05
C PHE A 32 -6.00 -10.97 10.86
N VAL A 33 -5.93 -10.52 9.61
CA VAL A 33 -6.13 -11.41 8.44
C VAL A 33 -5.04 -12.46 8.36
N MET A 34 -3.76 -12.06 8.38
CA MET A 34 -2.64 -13.02 8.31
C MET A 34 -2.60 -13.94 9.54
N ASN A 35 -2.95 -13.43 10.72
CA ASN A 35 -3.06 -14.24 11.93
C ASN A 35 -4.19 -15.29 11.81
N ALA A 36 -5.32 -14.91 11.21
CA ALA A 36 -6.42 -15.84 10.98
C ALA A 36 -6.05 -16.93 9.97
N LEU A 37 -5.42 -16.56 8.85
CA LEU A 37 -4.95 -17.50 7.84
C LEU A 37 -3.89 -18.47 8.39
N GLY A 38 -2.98 -17.97 9.24
CA GLY A 38 -1.94 -18.79 9.87
C GLY A 38 -2.46 -19.81 10.90
N ARG A 39 -3.71 -19.67 11.36
CA ARG A 39 -4.39 -20.65 12.26
C ARG A 39 -5.09 -21.76 11.50
N LEU A 40 -5.28 -21.63 10.19
CA LEU A 40 -5.85 -22.68 9.36
C LEU A 40 -4.82 -23.78 9.11
N PRO A 41 -5.27 -25.01 8.80
CA PRO A 41 -4.39 -26.01 8.20
C PRO A 41 -3.64 -25.41 7.01
N PRO A 42 -2.31 -25.67 6.84
CA PRO A 42 -1.48 -25.01 5.83
C PRO A 42 -2.10 -24.99 4.43
N ALA A 43 -2.64 -26.12 3.97
CA ALA A 43 -3.29 -26.22 2.66
C ALA A 43 -4.48 -25.24 2.49
N GLN A 44 -5.26 -25.04 3.54
CA GLN A 44 -6.39 -24.11 3.51
C GLN A 44 -5.91 -22.64 3.56
N GLY A 45 -4.93 -22.34 4.40
CA GLY A 45 -4.32 -21.02 4.48
C GLY A 45 -3.71 -20.57 3.15
N ILE A 46 -2.96 -21.47 2.49
CA ILE A 46 -2.34 -21.24 1.17
C ILE A 46 -3.43 -20.99 0.13
N ALA A 47 -4.41 -21.91 0.02
CA ALA A 47 -5.49 -21.77 -0.96
C ALA A 47 -6.29 -20.47 -0.78
N ALA A 48 -6.60 -20.10 0.48
CA ALA A 48 -7.27 -18.84 0.77
C ALA A 48 -6.42 -17.63 0.37
N MET A 49 -5.12 -17.62 0.68
CA MET A 49 -4.25 -16.49 0.32
C MET A 49 -4.02 -16.39 -1.20
N GLN A 50 -3.87 -17.51 -1.90
CA GLN A 50 -3.83 -17.53 -3.37
C GLN A 50 -5.10 -16.91 -3.96
N SER A 51 -6.28 -17.27 -3.45
CA SER A 51 -7.56 -16.70 -3.86
C SER A 51 -7.63 -15.19 -3.59
N ILE A 52 -7.17 -14.73 -2.43
CA ILE A 52 -7.11 -13.30 -2.08
C ILE A 52 -6.18 -12.55 -3.05
N ASN A 53 -5.00 -13.10 -3.36
CA ASN A 53 -4.05 -12.50 -4.28
C ASN A 53 -4.61 -12.33 -5.70
N ILE A 54 -5.51 -13.21 -6.13
CA ILE A 54 -6.24 -13.07 -7.40
C ILE A 54 -7.35 -12.02 -7.25
N ALA A 55 -8.16 -12.10 -6.20
CA ALA A 55 -9.32 -11.25 -6.01
C ALA A 55 -8.97 -9.78 -5.80
N VAL A 56 -7.79 -9.48 -5.21
CA VAL A 56 -7.34 -8.11 -4.99
C VAL A 56 -7.01 -7.37 -6.30
N ILE A 57 -6.73 -8.12 -7.39
CA ILE A 57 -6.49 -7.55 -8.71
C ILE A 57 -7.84 -7.25 -9.38
N ASN A 58 -8.56 -6.30 -8.82
CA ASN A 58 -9.83 -5.82 -9.38
C ASN A 58 -9.75 -4.32 -9.67
N PRO A 59 -10.60 -3.79 -10.58
CA PRO A 59 -10.53 -2.39 -11.00
C PRO A 59 -10.63 -1.39 -9.85
N LEU A 60 -11.47 -1.66 -8.86
CA LEU A 60 -11.69 -0.74 -7.74
C LEU A 60 -10.42 -0.60 -6.88
N PHE A 61 -9.82 -1.74 -6.46
CA PHE A 61 -8.60 -1.71 -5.65
C PHE A 61 -7.41 -1.16 -6.44
N MET A 62 -7.27 -1.57 -7.72
CA MET A 62 -6.18 -1.07 -8.58
C MET A 62 -6.30 0.44 -8.81
N THR A 63 -7.52 0.96 -9.01
CA THR A 63 -7.75 2.41 -9.12
C THR A 63 -7.42 3.12 -7.81
N ALA A 64 -7.79 2.58 -6.66
CA ALA A 64 -7.44 3.16 -5.37
C ALA A 64 -5.91 3.19 -5.18
N LEU A 65 -5.21 2.09 -5.46
CA LEU A 65 -3.77 1.98 -5.27
C LEU A 65 -2.99 2.88 -6.24
N PHE A 66 -3.21 2.72 -7.54
CA PHE A 66 -2.43 3.41 -8.58
C PHE A 66 -2.95 4.82 -8.85
N GLY A 67 -4.24 5.09 -8.68
CA GLY A 67 -4.78 6.45 -8.75
C GLY A 67 -4.24 7.33 -7.64
N THR A 68 -4.10 6.79 -6.42
CA THR A 68 -3.42 7.49 -5.32
C THR A 68 -1.94 7.71 -5.64
N ALA A 69 -1.25 6.73 -6.23
CA ALA A 69 0.13 6.89 -6.64
C ALA A 69 0.29 8.00 -7.69
N ALA A 70 -0.59 8.05 -8.69
CA ALA A 70 -0.59 9.12 -9.69
C ALA A 70 -0.81 10.49 -9.05
N ALA A 71 -1.75 10.61 -8.11
CA ALA A 71 -1.95 11.84 -7.34
C ALA A 71 -0.69 12.23 -6.55
N CYS A 72 -0.03 11.28 -5.89
CA CYS A 72 1.21 11.52 -5.16
C CYS A 72 2.36 11.96 -6.09
N ILE A 73 2.48 11.38 -7.29
CA ILE A 73 3.45 11.83 -8.30
C ILE A 73 3.20 13.30 -8.65
N PHE A 74 1.95 13.66 -8.92
CA PHE A 74 1.59 15.03 -9.28
C PHE A 74 1.85 16.01 -8.13
N LEU A 75 1.54 15.63 -6.89
CA LEU A 75 1.80 16.43 -5.70
C LEU A 75 3.31 16.60 -5.44
N ALA A 76 4.11 15.54 -5.66
CA ALA A 76 5.56 15.62 -5.57
C ALA A 76 6.14 16.63 -6.57
N PHE A 77 5.67 16.60 -7.81
CA PHE A 77 6.10 17.59 -8.82
C PHE A 77 5.67 19.01 -8.46
N SER A 78 4.46 19.20 -7.93
CA SER A 78 3.98 20.51 -7.51
C SER A 78 4.77 21.09 -6.33
N SER A 79 5.41 20.22 -5.53
CA SER A 79 6.20 20.61 -4.36
C SER A 79 7.64 21.03 -4.66
N PHE A 80 8.09 20.97 -5.91
CA PHE A 80 9.45 21.39 -6.30
C PHE A 80 9.76 22.87 -5.98
N ASN A 81 8.75 23.69 -5.79
CA ASN A 81 8.93 25.04 -5.28
C ASN A 81 8.99 25.01 -3.74
N TRP A 82 10.16 24.65 -3.19
CA TRP A 82 10.43 24.48 -1.76
C TRP A 82 10.13 25.72 -0.89
N HIS A 83 9.96 26.88 -1.50
CA HIS A 83 9.62 28.12 -0.79
C HIS A 83 8.12 28.22 -0.45
N GLN A 84 7.28 27.32 -0.97
CA GLN A 84 5.87 27.32 -0.62
C GLN A 84 5.63 26.64 0.74
N PRO A 85 4.82 27.23 1.60
CA PRO A 85 4.39 26.60 2.84
C PRO A 85 3.74 25.23 2.53
N GLY A 86 4.16 24.20 3.25
CA GLY A 86 3.60 22.85 3.05
C GLY A 86 4.28 21.97 1.99
N ALA A 87 5.18 22.49 1.15
CA ALA A 87 5.91 21.72 0.14
C ALA A 87 6.64 20.50 0.72
N VAL A 88 7.24 20.65 1.90
CA VAL A 88 7.91 19.54 2.62
C VAL A 88 6.94 18.39 2.93
N TYR A 89 5.74 18.70 3.39
CA TYR A 89 4.74 17.67 3.73
C TYR A 89 4.20 16.98 2.48
N LEU A 90 4.02 17.70 1.36
CA LEU A 90 3.67 17.11 0.07
C LEU A 90 4.76 16.16 -0.42
N SER A 91 6.02 16.56 -0.35
CA SER A 91 7.17 15.75 -0.77
C SER A 91 7.31 14.49 0.08
N ILE A 92 7.29 14.64 1.42
CA ILE A 92 7.43 13.52 2.35
C ILE A 92 6.26 12.55 2.20
N GLY A 93 5.01 13.05 2.19
CA GLY A 93 3.84 12.21 2.04
C GLY A 93 3.82 11.45 0.72
N SER A 94 4.14 12.12 -0.38
CA SER A 94 4.23 11.49 -1.70
C SER A 94 5.33 10.43 -1.75
N LEU A 95 6.51 10.72 -1.22
CA LEU A 95 7.64 9.78 -1.21
C LEU A 95 7.34 8.54 -0.36
N LEU A 96 6.74 8.73 0.82
CA LEU A 96 6.32 7.62 1.69
C LEU A 96 5.33 6.70 0.97
N TYR A 97 4.36 7.26 0.24
CA TYR A 97 3.41 6.44 -0.50
C TYR A 97 4.06 5.73 -1.69
N LEU A 98 4.80 6.46 -2.52
CA LEU A 98 5.39 5.93 -3.74
C LEU A 98 6.47 4.86 -3.46
N VAL A 99 7.38 5.14 -2.53
CA VAL A 99 8.48 4.23 -2.22
C VAL A 99 8.07 3.25 -1.12
N GLY A 100 7.57 3.76 0.01
CA GLY A 100 7.27 2.95 1.18
C GLY A 100 6.04 2.06 1.03
N THR A 101 5.08 2.44 0.18
CA THR A 101 3.86 1.66 -0.05
C THR A 101 3.91 0.92 -1.38
N VAL A 102 3.96 1.63 -2.50
CA VAL A 102 3.92 1.01 -3.84
C VAL A 102 5.22 0.29 -4.15
N GLY A 103 6.37 0.92 -3.90
CA GLY A 103 7.69 0.33 -4.12
C GLY A 103 7.88 -0.95 -3.30
N VAL A 104 7.56 -0.94 -2.01
CA VAL A 104 7.62 -2.13 -1.15
C VAL A 104 6.65 -3.21 -1.62
N THR A 105 5.44 -2.84 -2.06
CA THR A 105 4.49 -3.80 -2.62
C THR A 105 5.09 -4.54 -3.81
N ILE A 106 5.64 -3.81 -4.79
CA ILE A 106 6.18 -4.38 -6.02
C ILE A 106 7.46 -5.19 -5.76
N ALA A 107 8.37 -4.66 -4.94
CA ALA A 107 9.68 -5.26 -4.73
C ALA A 107 9.68 -6.42 -3.72
N CYS A 108 8.77 -6.43 -2.75
CA CYS A 108 8.81 -7.35 -1.63
C CYS A 108 7.59 -8.27 -1.53
N ASN A 109 6.36 -7.71 -1.57
CA ASN A 109 5.15 -8.53 -1.40
C ASN A 109 4.75 -9.30 -2.67
N VAL A 110 4.83 -8.67 -3.84
CA VAL A 110 4.47 -9.32 -5.12
C VAL A 110 5.34 -10.55 -5.39
N PRO A 111 6.67 -10.53 -5.26
CA PRO A 111 7.49 -11.74 -5.48
C PRO A 111 7.15 -12.89 -4.53
N LEU A 112 6.76 -12.60 -3.28
CA LEU A 112 6.28 -13.61 -2.34
C LEU A 112 4.94 -14.20 -2.80
N ASN A 113 4.01 -13.35 -3.28
CA ASN A 113 2.74 -13.80 -3.84
C ASN A 113 2.95 -14.70 -5.06
N ASP A 114 3.88 -14.33 -5.95
CA ASP A 114 4.22 -15.10 -7.16
C ASP A 114 4.83 -16.47 -6.79
N ALA A 115 5.65 -16.52 -5.75
CA ALA A 115 6.18 -17.77 -5.24
C ALA A 115 5.05 -18.67 -4.67
N LEU A 116 4.15 -18.07 -3.87
CA LEU A 116 3.02 -18.80 -3.30
C LEU A 116 2.05 -19.31 -4.37
N ALA A 117 1.86 -18.56 -5.46
CA ALA A 117 0.96 -18.96 -6.55
C ALA A 117 1.44 -20.19 -7.33
N LYS A 118 2.74 -20.55 -7.25
CA LYS A 118 3.34 -21.66 -8.00
C LYS A 118 3.28 -23.01 -7.28
N VAL A 119 2.96 -23.02 -5.98
CA VAL A 119 2.94 -24.25 -5.19
C VAL A 119 1.54 -24.83 -5.11
N ASP A 120 1.44 -26.17 -5.10
CA ASP A 120 0.20 -26.87 -4.74
C ASP A 120 -0.04 -26.68 -3.22
N PRO A 121 -1.21 -26.18 -2.80
CA PRO A 121 -1.54 -25.98 -1.40
C PRO A 121 -1.40 -27.24 -0.52
N GLY A 122 -1.64 -28.43 -1.08
CA GLY A 122 -1.54 -29.72 -0.38
C GLY A 122 -0.14 -30.34 -0.35
N SER A 123 0.86 -29.69 -0.96
CA SER A 123 2.21 -30.24 -1.07
C SER A 123 3.08 -29.92 0.15
N ALA A 124 4.05 -30.80 0.43
CA ALA A 124 5.07 -30.54 1.45
C ALA A 124 5.94 -29.31 1.13
N GLU A 125 6.09 -28.95 -0.15
CA GLU A 125 6.77 -27.72 -0.57
C GLU A 125 5.95 -26.49 -0.20
N GLY A 126 4.63 -26.54 -0.47
CA GLY A 126 3.68 -25.48 -0.09
C GLY A 126 3.70 -25.23 1.41
N GLU A 127 3.66 -26.27 2.24
CA GLU A 127 3.70 -26.16 3.69
C GLU A 127 5.00 -25.46 4.18
N ARG A 128 6.16 -25.85 3.66
CA ARG A 128 7.45 -25.19 4.01
C ARG A 128 7.46 -23.73 3.58
N LEU A 129 6.99 -23.43 2.37
CA LEU A 129 6.91 -22.07 1.87
C LEU A 129 5.97 -21.20 2.72
N TRP A 130 4.83 -21.76 3.14
CA TRP A 130 3.81 -21.06 3.92
C TRP A 130 4.36 -20.51 5.25
N VAL A 131 5.17 -21.27 5.96
CA VAL A 131 5.80 -20.82 7.21
C VAL A 131 6.62 -19.56 6.99
N SER A 132 7.48 -19.56 5.99
CA SER A 132 8.32 -18.39 5.67
C SER A 132 7.51 -17.23 5.08
N TYR A 133 6.47 -17.54 4.30
CA TYR A 133 5.57 -16.56 3.71
C TYR A 133 4.82 -15.76 4.79
N LEU A 134 4.23 -16.44 5.77
CA LEU A 134 3.51 -15.79 6.88
C LEU A 134 4.37 -14.75 7.57
N VAL A 135 5.65 -15.05 7.80
CA VAL A 135 6.58 -14.13 8.47
C VAL A 135 6.99 -12.99 7.53
N ASN A 136 7.59 -13.34 6.39
CA ASN A 136 8.22 -12.34 5.52
C ASN A 136 7.20 -11.41 4.87
N TRP A 137 6.08 -11.96 4.38
CA TRP A 137 5.03 -11.15 3.78
C TRP A 137 4.41 -10.18 4.79
N THR A 138 4.21 -10.63 6.03
CA THR A 138 3.64 -9.79 7.10
C THR A 138 4.59 -8.68 7.52
N ILE A 139 5.90 -8.93 7.61
CA ILE A 139 6.90 -7.90 7.90
C ILE A 139 6.82 -6.77 6.84
N TRP A 140 6.87 -7.13 5.56
CA TRP A 140 6.76 -6.14 4.49
C TRP A 140 5.40 -5.45 4.46
N ASN A 141 4.33 -6.18 4.83
CA ASN A 141 3.01 -5.58 4.97
C ASN A 141 2.94 -4.54 6.12
N HIS A 142 3.63 -4.78 7.25
CA HIS A 142 3.74 -3.77 8.32
C HIS A 142 4.43 -2.50 7.83
N ILE A 143 5.52 -2.64 7.08
CA ILE A 143 6.28 -1.50 6.55
C ILE A 143 5.40 -0.66 5.61
N ARG A 144 4.74 -1.29 4.62
CA ARG A 144 3.88 -0.55 3.67
C ARG A 144 2.63 0.02 4.32
N SER A 145 2.09 -0.62 5.37
CA SER A 145 0.97 -0.10 6.16
C SER A 145 1.36 1.19 6.90
N ALA A 146 2.50 1.14 7.61
CA ALA A 146 3.03 2.29 8.33
C ALA A 146 3.36 3.44 7.38
N ALA A 147 3.97 3.14 6.23
CA ALA A 147 4.30 4.13 5.21
C ALA A 147 3.05 4.80 4.63
N ALA A 148 1.99 4.02 4.30
CA ALA A 148 0.73 4.57 3.80
C ALA A 148 0.03 5.45 4.83
N LEU A 149 0.02 5.05 6.11
CA LEU A 149 -0.57 5.83 7.18
C LEU A 149 0.20 7.13 7.42
N ALA A 150 1.53 7.07 7.46
CA ALA A 150 2.38 8.25 7.60
C ALA A 150 2.26 9.18 6.39
N ALA A 151 2.11 8.64 5.17
CA ALA A 151 1.83 9.41 3.96
C ALA A 151 0.51 10.17 4.08
N SER A 152 -0.57 9.49 4.49
CA SER A 152 -1.88 10.12 4.73
C SER A 152 -1.77 11.25 5.76
N ALA A 153 -1.07 11.04 6.88
CA ALA A 153 -0.86 12.05 7.91
C ALA A 153 -0.08 13.27 7.39
N ALA A 154 1.02 13.06 6.68
CA ALA A 154 1.82 14.15 6.11
C ALA A 154 1.01 14.97 5.09
N LEU A 155 0.29 14.30 4.19
CA LEU A 155 -0.57 14.97 3.21
C LEU A 155 -1.75 15.71 3.87
N ALA A 156 -2.31 15.17 4.96
CA ALA A 156 -3.34 15.85 5.75
C ALA A 156 -2.81 17.14 6.39
N ILE A 157 -1.57 17.15 6.90
CA ILE A 157 -0.92 18.37 7.38
C ILE A 157 -0.77 19.38 6.24
N ALA A 158 -0.41 18.91 5.01
CA ALA A 158 -0.28 19.77 3.84
C ALA A 158 -1.60 20.46 3.42
N LEU A 159 -2.77 19.97 3.84
CA LEU A 159 -4.06 20.63 3.60
C LEU A 159 -4.19 21.99 4.34
N ARG A 160 -3.41 22.21 5.41
CA ARG A 160 -3.43 23.46 6.18
C ARG A 160 -2.75 24.61 5.44
N TYR A 161 -2.05 24.31 4.37
CA TYR A 161 -1.30 25.26 3.56
C TYR A 161 -1.97 25.41 2.18
N PRO A 162 -2.13 26.64 1.72
CA PRO A 162 -2.73 26.92 0.42
C PRO A 162 -1.93 26.35 -0.77
#